data_6e5471671a972302917c3f8ebe5bbc05
#
_entry.id   6e5471671a972302917c3f8ebe5bbc05
#
_cell.length_a   1.000
_cell.length_b   1.000
_cell.length_c   1.000
_cell.angle_alpha   90.00
_cell.angle_beta   90.00
_cell.angle_gamma   90.00
#
_symmetry.space_group_name_H-M   'P 1'
#
loop_
_entity.id
_entity.type
_entity.pdbx_description
1 polymer ?
#
loop_
_entity_poly.entity_id
_entity_poly.type
_entity_poly.pdbx_seq_one_letter_code
_entity_poly.pdbx_strand_id
1 'polypeptide(L)'
;MFDKHVAKHLQTSGQRVAYLLVDALRYELGVALEQELREEGQVELIASCAQLPSVTPVGMASLLPAAETSLTIESAKDQLVVQYNGDKLNTVSHRMAVFKAIYNERFTEVKLDSLIKQRAKFDSTVELVVVRTNDIDERFEISLEAGLSDVSNQLRRLRVAVHKLGEFGFDRVVIATDHGFYINAHAGPGDVVSKPDSGTWKNLHSRCLLGNGAEDVSNFVVTASDVGIKGSYNQFACPRSLSAYSEGQSYFHGGASLQECLVPVITVKFKESKENIEPEKYQVGLTYNCLLYTSPSPRDS
;
A
#
# COMPACT_ATOMS: atom_id res chain seq x y z
N MET A 1 11.91 -3.66 -5.04
CA MET A 1 11.18 -3.72 -3.75
C MET A 1 11.17 -5.13 -3.19
N PHE A 2 10.48 -6.07 -3.83
CA PHE A 2 10.35 -7.46 -3.36
C PHE A 2 11.72 -8.13 -3.14
N ASP A 3 12.62 -8.09 -4.13
CA ASP A 3 13.92 -8.78 -4.05
C ASP A 3 14.78 -8.28 -2.89
N LYS A 4 14.72 -6.98 -2.62
CA LYS A 4 15.51 -6.34 -1.55
C LYS A 4 14.96 -6.62 -0.14
N HIS A 5 13.64 -6.64 0.03
CA HIS A 5 13.02 -6.65 1.36
C HIS A 5 12.32 -7.96 1.72
N VAL A 6 11.94 -8.80 0.74
CA VAL A 6 11.18 -10.03 0.95
C VAL A 6 12.00 -11.25 0.55
N ALA A 7 12.47 -11.33 -0.70
CA ALA A 7 13.11 -12.52 -1.26
C ALA A 7 14.33 -12.99 -0.46
N LYS A 8 15.13 -12.06 0.07
CA LYS A 8 16.31 -12.40 0.89
C LYS A 8 15.96 -13.24 2.13
N HIS A 9 14.75 -13.10 2.66
CA HIS A 9 14.30 -13.85 3.84
C HIS A 9 13.72 -15.22 3.49
N LEU A 10 13.24 -15.39 2.27
CA LEU A 10 12.73 -16.66 1.74
C LEU A 10 13.83 -17.60 1.27
N GLN A 11 15.09 -17.14 1.23
CA GLN A 11 16.25 -17.98 0.89
C GLN A 11 16.68 -18.88 2.06
N THR A 12 16.29 -18.53 3.29
CA THR A 12 16.57 -19.35 4.48
C THR A 12 15.46 -20.37 4.63
N SER A 13 15.81 -21.65 4.57
CA SER A 13 14.85 -22.75 4.70
C SER A 13 14.03 -22.63 6.00
N GLY A 14 12.72 -22.77 5.90
CA GLY A 14 11.79 -22.76 7.02
C GLY A 14 11.34 -21.36 7.46
N GLN A 15 11.86 -20.26 6.89
CA GLN A 15 11.35 -18.94 7.19
C GLN A 15 10.06 -18.65 6.41
N ARG A 16 9.09 -18.07 7.12
CA ARG A 16 7.77 -17.70 6.58
C ARG A 16 7.63 -16.21 6.59
N VAL A 17 7.33 -15.62 5.44
CA VAL A 17 7.22 -14.18 5.26
C VAL A 17 5.83 -13.80 4.77
N ALA A 18 5.22 -12.81 5.40
CA ALA A 18 4.02 -12.17 4.90
C ALA A 18 4.39 -10.85 4.19
N TYR A 19 3.85 -10.65 3.00
CA TYR A 19 4.05 -9.44 2.21
C TYR A 19 2.71 -8.71 2.06
N LEU A 20 2.55 -7.59 2.76
CA LEU A 20 1.34 -6.76 2.72
C LEU A 20 1.49 -5.70 1.63
N LEU A 21 0.65 -5.77 0.62
CA LEU A 21 0.51 -4.80 -0.46
C LEU A 21 -0.66 -3.88 -0.12
N VAL A 22 -0.34 -2.65 0.26
CA VAL A 22 -1.31 -1.63 0.66
C VAL A 22 -1.36 -0.57 -0.44
N ASP A 23 -2.53 -0.30 -1.00
CA ASP A 23 -2.73 0.74 -2.01
C ASP A 23 -2.76 2.11 -1.34
N ALA A 24 -1.95 3.05 -1.87
CA ALA A 24 -1.91 4.45 -1.45
C ALA A 24 -1.52 4.68 0.03
N LEU A 25 -0.57 3.93 0.58
CA LEU A 25 -0.06 4.19 1.93
C LEU A 25 0.99 5.30 1.90
N ARG A 26 0.60 6.55 2.18
CA ARG A 26 1.54 7.68 2.30
C ARG A 26 2.60 7.44 3.36
N TYR A 27 3.75 8.09 3.20
CA TYR A 27 4.87 7.94 4.14
C TYR A 27 4.48 8.31 5.58
N GLU A 28 3.73 9.38 5.78
CA GLU A 28 3.29 9.83 7.11
C GLU A 28 2.35 8.82 7.78
N LEU A 29 1.49 8.15 6.99
CA LEU A 29 0.65 7.07 7.49
C LEU A 29 1.50 5.85 7.86
N GLY A 30 2.56 5.58 7.10
CA GLY A 30 3.54 4.55 7.43
C GLY A 30 4.28 4.84 8.74
N VAL A 31 4.64 6.10 9.01
CA VAL A 31 5.23 6.51 10.29
C VAL A 31 4.27 6.26 11.46
N ALA A 32 3.00 6.63 11.30
CA ALA A 32 1.99 6.37 12.33
C ALA A 32 1.79 4.86 12.56
N LEU A 33 1.71 4.08 11.48
CA LEU A 33 1.58 2.62 11.55
C LEU A 33 2.79 1.96 12.21
N GLU A 34 4.01 2.42 11.91
CA GLU A 34 5.24 1.91 12.53
C GLU A 34 5.18 2.01 14.04
N GLN A 35 4.71 3.15 14.57
CA GLN A 35 4.57 3.36 16.02
C GLN A 35 3.61 2.37 16.65
N GLU A 36 2.48 2.09 16.01
CA GLU A 36 1.51 1.11 16.48
C GLU A 36 2.03 -0.34 16.42
N LEU A 37 2.93 -0.64 15.48
CA LEU A 37 3.48 -1.98 15.28
C LEU A 37 4.62 -2.35 16.22
N ARG A 38 5.18 -1.40 16.98
CA ARG A 38 6.31 -1.65 17.91
C ARG A 38 5.98 -2.66 19.01
N GLU A 39 4.71 -2.82 19.33
CA GLU A 39 4.26 -3.83 20.30
C GLU A 39 4.32 -5.25 19.73
N GLU A 40 4.22 -5.41 18.41
CA GLU A 40 4.18 -6.69 17.72
C GLU A 40 5.57 -7.34 17.55
N GLY A 41 6.63 -6.53 17.55
CA GLY A 41 7.99 -7.04 17.34
C GLY A 41 9.05 -5.97 17.16
N GLN A 42 10.16 -6.35 16.55
CA GLN A 42 11.18 -5.40 16.10
C GLN A 42 10.72 -4.79 14.77
N VAL A 43 10.50 -3.48 14.75
CA VAL A 43 10.01 -2.77 13.58
C VAL A 43 11.12 -1.91 12.96
N GLU A 44 11.25 -1.96 11.65
CA GLU A 44 12.11 -1.12 10.84
C GLU A 44 11.26 -0.38 9.81
N LEU A 45 11.36 0.94 9.76
CA LEU A 45 10.74 1.79 8.73
C LEU A 45 11.82 2.37 7.84
N ILE A 46 11.70 2.16 6.54
CA ILE A 46 12.59 2.72 5.52
C ILE A 46 11.77 3.59 4.57
N ALA A 47 12.29 4.76 4.22
CA ALA A 47 11.77 5.55 3.13
C ALA A 47 12.22 4.99 1.78
N SER A 48 11.30 4.88 0.83
CA SER A 48 11.57 4.43 -0.52
C SER A 48 10.88 5.35 -1.53
N CYS A 49 11.25 5.24 -2.80
CA CYS A 49 10.58 5.95 -3.88
C CYS A 49 9.61 5.01 -4.60
N ALA A 50 8.38 5.49 -4.83
CA ALA A 50 7.43 4.84 -5.72
C ALA A 50 7.94 4.85 -7.17
N GLN A 51 7.59 3.83 -7.94
CA GLN A 51 7.86 3.81 -9.37
C GLN A 51 6.98 4.84 -10.09
N LEU A 52 7.59 5.69 -10.90
CA LEU A 52 6.86 6.61 -11.76
C LEU A 52 6.33 5.93 -13.05
N PRO A 53 5.21 6.37 -13.59
CA PRO A 53 4.23 7.26 -12.95
C PRO A 53 3.62 6.60 -11.70
N SER A 54 3.37 7.39 -10.66
CA SER A 54 2.86 6.90 -9.37
C SER A 54 1.36 6.58 -9.45
N VAL A 55 1.04 5.61 -10.29
CA VAL A 55 -0.33 5.09 -10.51
C VAL A 55 -0.40 3.60 -10.18
N THR A 56 -1.52 3.16 -9.64
CA THR A 56 -1.72 1.78 -9.14
C THR A 56 -1.26 0.68 -10.11
N PRO A 57 -1.57 0.71 -11.43
CA PRO A 57 -1.11 -0.35 -12.32
C PRO A 57 0.42 -0.50 -12.40
N VAL A 58 1.15 0.61 -12.38
CA VAL A 58 2.61 0.66 -12.45
C VAL A 58 3.23 0.38 -11.08
N GLY A 59 2.76 1.07 -10.07
CA GLY A 59 3.27 0.95 -8.71
C GLY A 59 3.10 -0.47 -8.16
N MET A 60 1.91 -1.05 -8.24
CA MET A 60 1.66 -2.44 -7.80
C MET A 60 2.49 -3.46 -8.59
N ALA A 61 2.76 -3.22 -9.88
CA ALA A 61 3.62 -4.09 -10.66
C ALA A 61 5.09 -3.98 -10.23
N SER A 62 5.53 -2.80 -9.79
CA SER A 62 6.90 -2.58 -9.28
C SER A 62 7.20 -3.32 -7.97
N LEU A 63 6.16 -3.80 -7.28
CA LEU A 63 6.26 -4.57 -6.04
C LEU A 63 6.44 -6.09 -6.28
N LEU A 64 6.45 -6.53 -7.53
CA LEU A 64 6.63 -7.94 -7.91
C LEU A 64 8.11 -8.38 -7.82
N PRO A 65 8.37 -9.69 -7.74
CA PRO A 65 9.71 -10.23 -7.90
C PRO A 65 10.33 -9.80 -9.21
N ALA A 66 11.64 -9.53 -9.24
CA ALA A 66 12.41 -9.12 -10.40
C ALA A 66 11.80 -7.95 -11.21
N ALA A 67 10.97 -7.12 -10.58
CA ALA A 67 10.29 -6.01 -11.25
C ALA A 67 11.26 -5.06 -11.94
N GLU A 68 12.42 -4.79 -11.34
CA GLU A 68 13.43 -3.88 -11.88
C GLU A 68 13.89 -4.28 -13.30
N THR A 69 13.98 -5.57 -13.59
CA THR A 69 14.45 -6.08 -14.88
C THR A 69 13.32 -6.51 -15.82
N SER A 70 12.16 -6.84 -15.27
CA SER A 70 11.07 -7.50 -16.00
C SER A 70 9.94 -6.56 -16.43
N LEU A 71 9.82 -5.37 -15.79
CA LEU A 71 8.72 -4.45 -16.09
C LEU A 71 9.03 -3.55 -17.27
N THR A 72 8.01 -3.42 -18.15
CA THR A 72 7.96 -2.38 -19.18
C THR A 72 6.58 -1.73 -19.21
N ILE A 73 6.53 -0.48 -19.66
CA ILE A 73 5.31 0.31 -19.82
C ILE A 73 5.12 0.60 -21.31
N GLU A 74 4.08 0.01 -21.88
CA GLU A 74 3.82 0.04 -23.31
C GLU A 74 2.59 0.86 -23.64
N SER A 75 2.57 1.42 -24.84
CA SER A 75 1.39 2.02 -25.44
C SER A 75 0.70 1.01 -26.34
N ALA A 76 -0.49 0.56 -25.97
CA ALA A 76 -1.30 -0.31 -26.83
C ALA A 76 -2.71 0.30 -27.01
N LYS A 77 -3.10 0.58 -28.25
CA LYS A 77 -4.40 1.19 -28.59
C LYS A 77 -4.73 2.42 -27.73
N ASP A 78 -3.73 3.29 -27.58
CA ASP A 78 -3.80 4.50 -26.75
C ASP A 78 -4.02 4.31 -25.24
N GLN A 79 -3.88 3.09 -24.74
CA GLN A 79 -3.91 2.78 -23.31
C GLN A 79 -2.52 2.44 -22.79
N LEU A 80 -2.27 2.78 -21.52
CA LEU A 80 -1.09 2.32 -20.80
C LEU A 80 -1.26 0.82 -20.52
N VAL A 81 -0.26 0.04 -20.90
CA VAL A 81 -0.19 -1.39 -20.61
C VAL A 81 1.10 -1.67 -19.87
N VAL A 82 0.99 -2.18 -18.66
CA VAL A 82 2.13 -2.69 -17.91
C VAL A 82 2.38 -4.13 -18.32
N GLN A 83 3.64 -4.47 -18.62
CA GLN A 83 4.05 -5.82 -18.97
C GLN A 83 5.12 -6.33 -18.03
N TYR A 84 5.15 -7.64 -17.84
CA TYR A 84 6.18 -8.35 -17.09
C TYR A 84 6.72 -9.47 -17.98
N ASN A 85 7.99 -9.38 -18.38
CA ASN A 85 8.61 -10.26 -19.36
C ASN A 85 7.81 -10.38 -20.68
N GLY A 86 7.13 -9.30 -21.09
CA GLY A 86 6.28 -9.26 -22.28
C GLY A 86 4.80 -9.62 -22.05
N ASP A 87 4.46 -10.21 -20.92
CA ASP A 87 3.07 -10.55 -20.57
C ASP A 87 2.36 -9.39 -19.87
N LYS A 88 1.08 -9.18 -20.22
CA LYS A 88 0.28 -8.09 -19.65
C LYS A 88 -0.04 -8.31 -18.18
N LEU A 89 0.11 -7.25 -17.37
CA LEU A 89 -0.22 -7.22 -15.95
C LEU A 89 -1.47 -6.38 -15.62
N ASN A 90 -2.50 -6.44 -16.42
CA ASN A 90 -3.65 -5.54 -16.29
C ASN A 90 -4.55 -5.82 -15.06
N THR A 91 -4.41 -6.96 -14.42
CA THR A 91 -5.29 -7.36 -13.31
C THR A 91 -4.51 -7.83 -12.10
N VAL A 92 -5.16 -7.84 -10.94
CA VAL A 92 -4.62 -8.45 -9.74
C VAL A 92 -4.25 -9.92 -9.97
N SER A 93 -5.11 -10.66 -10.68
CA SER A 93 -4.87 -12.08 -10.99
C SER A 93 -3.57 -12.29 -11.77
N HIS A 94 -3.28 -11.42 -12.76
CA HIS A 94 -2.03 -11.50 -13.52
C HIS A 94 -0.82 -11.26 -12.60
N ARG A 95 -0.89 -10.27 -11.70
CA ARG A 95 0.19 -10.00 -10.73
C ARG A 95 0.40 -11.16 -9.77
N MET A 96 -0.67 -11.76 -9.25
CA MET A 96 -0.57 -12.90 -8.35
C MET A 96 -0.05 -14.17 -9.05
N ALA A 97 -0.34 -14.32 -10.34
CA ALA A 97 0.22 -15.41 -11.16
C ALA A 97 1.76 -15.38 -11.22
N VAL A 98 2.39 -14.20 -11.17
CA VAL A 98 3.85 -14.06 -11.11
C VAL A 98 4.40 -14.71 -9.83
N PHE A 99 3.80 -14.42 -8.67
CA PHE A 99 4.20 -15.07 -7.42
C PHE A 99 3.96 -16.58 -7.46
N LYS A 100 2.81 -17.02 -7.98
CA LYS A 100 2.47 -18.44 -8.09
C LYS A 100 3.46 -19.19 -9.00
N ALA A 101 3.88 -18.58 -10.10
CA ALA A 101 4.87 -19.19 -11.01
C ALA A 101 6.24 -19.40 -10.34
N ILE A 102 6.65 -18.48 -9.44
CA ILE A 102 7.95 -18.53 -8.78
C ILE A 102 7.93 -19.44 -7.54
N TYR A 103 6.89 -19.33 -6.71
CA TYR A 103 6.83 -19.96 -5.39
C TYR A 103 5.96 -21.23 -5.34
N ASN A 104 5.15 -21.49 -6.36
CA ASN A 104 4.28 -22.67 -6.49
C ASN A 104 3.40 -22.91 -5.23
N GLU A 105 3.52 -24.08 -4.61
CA GLU A 105 2.75 -24.47 -3.42
C GLU A 105 3.19 -23.73 -2.14
N ARG A 106 4.36 -23.08 -2.17
CA ARG A 106 4.85 -22.25 -1.05
C ARG A 106 4.21 -20.86 -0.99
N PHE A 107 3.37 -20.54 -1.96
CA PHE A 107 2.70 -19.22 -2.09
C PHE A 107 1.20 -19.33 -1.90
N THR A 108 0.64 -18.37 -1.18
CA THR A 108 -0.80 -18.10 -1.18
C THR A 108 -1.07 -16.59 -1.12
N GLU A 109 -2.30 -16.20 -1.50
CA GLU A 109 -2.75 -14.82 -1.38
C GLU A 109 -4.05 -14.72 -0.59
N VAL A 110 -4.25 -13.58 0.06
CA VAL A 110 -5.48 -13.30 0.80
C VAL A 110 -5.79 -11.80 0.78
N LYS A 111 -7.07 -11.44 0.77
CA LYS A 111 -7.49 -10.05 1.01
C LYS A 111 -7.38 -9.74 2.51
N LEU A 112 -7.01 -8.47 2.84
CA LEU A 112 -6.93 -8.01 4.23
C LEU A 112 -8.19 -8.32 5.03
N ASP A 113 -9.35 -8.03 4.48
CA ASP A 113 -10.66 -8.32 5.08
C ASP A 113 -10.86 -9.80 5.43
N SER A 114 -10.48 -10.67 4.51
CA SER A 114 -10.59 -12.11 4.70
C SER A 114 -9.64 -12.60 5.80
N LEU A 115 -8.41 -12.09 5.83
CA LEU A 115 -7.44 -12.40 6.88
C LEU A 115 -7.96 -11.99 8.26
N ILE A 116 -8.53 -10.79 8.38
CA ILE A 116 -9.03 -10.26 9.66
C ILE A 116 -10.27 -11.02 10.13
N LYS A 117 -11.23 -11.29 9.24
CA LYS A 117 -12.53 -11.93 9.58
C LYS A 117 -12.43 -13.44 9.76
N GLN A 118 -11.55 -14.10 9.02
CA GLN A 118 -11.45 -15.55 9.05
C GLN A 118 -10.49 -16.02 10.15
N ARG A 119 -10.80 -17.20 10.72
CA ARG A 119 -9.79 -18.06 11.36
C ARG A 119 -8.99 -18.78 10.25
N ALA A 120 -8.30 -17.97 9.42
CA ALA A 120 -7.46 -18.52 8.37
C ALA A 120 -6.45 -19.48 9.01
N LYS A 121 -6.26 -20.64 8.40
CA LYS A 121 -5.13 -21.50 8.69
C LYS A 121 -4.29 -21.53 7.42
N PHE A 122 -3.03 -21.22 7.54
CA PHE A 122 -2.09 -21.40 6.45
C PHE A 122 -1.42 -22.75 6.61
N ASP A 123 -1.35 -23.50 5.51
CA ASP A 123 -0.61 -24.75 5.48
C ASP A 123 0.86 -24.49 5.89
N SER A 124 1.50 -25.45 6.53
CA SER A 124 2.91 -25.35 6.94
C SER A 124 3.86 -25.24 5.74
N THR A 125 3.43 -25.66 4.56
CA THR A 125 4.19 -25.52 3.30
C THR A 125 4.22 -24.09 2.78
N VAL A 126 3.31 -23.20 3.24
CA VAL A 126 3.24 -21.81 2.80
C VAL A 126 4.35 -21.00 3.47
N GLU A 127 5.33 -20.58 2.66
CA GLU A 127 6.44 -19.72 3.09
C GLU A 127 6.18 -18.24 2.78
N LEU A 128 5.42 -17.95 1.73
CA LEU A 128 5.05 -16.61 1.30
C LEU A 128 3.53 -16.42 1.27
N VAL A 129 3.00 -15.54 2.09
CA VAL A 129 1.63 -15.03 1.94
C VAL A 129 1.65 -13.60 1.44
N VAL A 130 0.90 -13.30 0.38
CA VAL A 130 0.65 -11.93 -0.06
C VAL A 130 -0.72 -11.50 0.43
N VAL A 131 -0.76 -10.48 1.28
CA VAL A 131 -1.99 -9.86 1.78
C VAL A 131 -2.22 -8.57 1.01
N ARG A 132 -3.43 -8.35 0.50
CA ARG A 132 -3.74 -7.19 -0.34
C ARG A 132 -4.88 -6.36 0.24
N THR A 133 -4.75 -5.04 0.13
CA THR A 133 -5.84 -4.09 0.41
C THR A 133 -5.71 -2.85 -0.48
N ASN A 134 -6.84 -2.30 -0.88
CA ASN A 134 -6.98 -1.02 -1.58
C ASN A 134 -7.92 -0.07 -0.81
N ASP A 135 -8.18 -0.37 0.45
CA ASP A 135 -9.19 0.34 1.24
C ASP A 135 -8.85 1.83 1.47
N ILE A 136 -7.56 2.18 1.55
CA ILE A 136 -7.15 3.59 1.73
C ILE A 136 -7.47 4.36 0.45
N ASP A 137 -7.00 3.87 -0.70
CA ASP A 137 -7.25 4.48 -2.01
C ASP A 137 -8.75 4.64 -2.29
N GLU A 138 -9.52 3.55 -2.19
CA GLU A 138 -10.97 3.56 -2.41
C GLU A 138 -11.71 4.58 -1.53
N ARG A 139 -11.31 4.77 -0.27
CA ARG A 139 -11.95 5.72 0.62
C ARG A 139 -11.71 7.16 0.21
N PHE A 140 -10.48 7.48 -0.18
CA PHE A 140 -10.15 8.82 -0.69
C PHE A 140 -10.74 9.10 -2.08
N GLU A 141 -10.89 8.09 -2.93
CA GLU A 141 -11.59 8.21 -4.21
C GLU A 141 -13.09 8.50 -4.03
N ILE A 142 -13.74 7.95 -3.00
CA ILE A 142 -15.14 8.28 -2.68
C ILE A 142 -15.29 9.73 -2.28
N SER A 143 -14.54 10.19 -1.31
CA SER A 143 -14.44 11.59 -0.90
C SER A 143 -13.27 11.81 0.06
N LEU A 144 -12.77 13.04 0.11
CA LEU A 144 -11.75 13.43 1.08
C LEU A 144 -12.21 13.20 2.52
N GLU A 145 -13.47 13.50 2.84
CA GLU A 145 -14.06 13.31 4.17
C GLU A 145 -14.11 11.82 4.55
N ALA A 146 -14.54 10.96 3.63
CA ALA A 146 -14.56 9.51 3.85
C ALA A 146 -13.15 8.97 4.10
N GLY A 147 -12.17 9.40 3.31
CA GLY A 147 -10.77 9.02 3.49
C GLY A 147 -10.23 9.45 4.85
N LEU A 148 -10.32 10.74 5.19
CA LEU A 148 -9.79 11.29 6.43
C LEU A 148 -10.45 10.69 7.68
N SER A 149 -11.76 10.45 7.66
CA SER A 149 -12.48 9.86 8.80
C SER A 149 -12.14 8.39 9.06
N ASP A 150 -11.71 7.65 8.03
CA ASP A 150 -11.47 6.20 8.13
C ASP A 150 -9.97 5.83 8.26
N VAL A 151 -9.04 6.76 8.07
CA VAL A 151 -7.58 6.49 8.10
C VAL A 151 -7.17 5.71 9.36
N SER A 152 -7.55 6.18 10.54
CA SER A 152 -7.18 5.53 11.81
C SER A 152 -7.73 4.09 11.89
N ASN A 153 -8.91 3.84 11.36
CA ASN A 153 -9.48 2.51 11.28
C ASN A 153 -8.69 1.61 10.33
N GLN A 154 -8.25 2.14 9.17
CA GLN A 154 -7.42 1.40 8.23
C GLN A 154 -6.06 1.02 8.83
N LEU A 155 -5.38 1.93 9.53
CA LEU A 155 -4.12 1.63 10.21
C LEU A 155 -4.32 0.56 11.29
N ARG A 156 -5.37 0.67 12.11
CA ARG A 156 -5.71 -0.37 13.09
C ARG A 156 -5.97 -1.74 12.45
N ARG A 157 -6.62 -1.79 11.29
CA ARG A 157 -6.86 -3.04 10.55
C ARG A 157 -5.56 -3.66 10.06
N LEU A 158 -4.61 -2.84 9.57
CA LEU A 158 -3.28 -3.31 9.19
C LEU A 158 -2.53 -3.88 10.41
N ARG A 159 -2.57 -3.20 11.56
CA ARG A 159 -2.01 -3.73 12.82
C ARG A 159 -2.61 -5.08 13.20
N VAL A 160 -3.94 -5.21 13.18
CA VAL A 160 -4.63 -6.49 13.47
C VAL A 160 -4.19 -7.60 12.52
N ALA A 161 -3.99 -7.28 11.24
CA ALA A 161 -3.49 -8.26 10.28
C ALA A 161 -2.06 -8.70 10.59
N VAL A 162 -1.18 -7.77 10.94
CA VAL A 162 0.20 -8.06 11.37
C VAL A 162 0.20 -8.97 12.59
N HIS A 163 -0.57 -8.63 13.64
CA HIS A 163 -0.73 -9.45 14.84
C HIS A 163 -1.13 -10.89 14.49
N LYS A 164 -2.18 -11.07 13.70
CA LYS A 164 -2.65 -12.40 13.27
C LYS A 164 -1.61 -13.17 12.48
N LEU A 165 -0.83 -12.51 11.65
CA LEU A 165 0.25 -13.17 10.91
C LEU A 165 1.34 -13.70 11.85
N GLY A 166 1.64 -12.99 12.94
CA GLY A 166 2.49 -13.49 14.02
C GLY A 166 1.90 -14.73 14.69
N GLU A 167 0.58 -14.72 15.02
CA GLU A 167 -0.12 -15.90 15.58
C GLU A 167 -0.13 -17.09 14.62
N PHE A 168 -0.14 -16.86 13.31
CA PHE A 168 -0.03 -17.92 12.29
C PHE A 168 1.40 -18.44 12.08
N GLY A 169 2.38 -17.95 12.86
CA GLY A 169 3.76 -18.41 12.83
C GLY A 169 4.55 -17.90 11.62
N PHE A 170 4.23 -16.69 11.11
CA PHE A 170 5.12 -16.00 10.19
C PHE A 170 6.25 -15.33 10.97
N ASP A 171 7.49 -15.43 10.46
CA ASP A 171 8.66 -14.84 11.12
C ASP A 171 8.76 -13.32 10.89
N ARG A 172 8.23 -12.89 9.75
CA ARG A 172 8.30 -11.51 9.31
C ARG A 172 7.07 -11.08 8.56
N VAL A 173 6.77 -9.78 8.69
CA VAL A 173 5.83 -9.06 7.82
C VAL A 173 6.58 -7.92 7.15
N VAL A 174 6.45 -7.81 5.84
CA VAL A 174 6.92 -6.64 5.07
C VAL A 174 5.69 -5.94 4.51
N ILE A 175 5.53 -4.66 4.85
CA ILE A 175 4.45 -3.82 4.33
C ILE A 175 5.05 -2.89 3.30
N ALA A 176 4.49 -2.87 2.10
CA ALA A 176 4.88 -1.99 1.02
C ALA A 176 3.65 -1.42 0.31
N THR A 177 3.84 -0.31 -0.34
CA THR A 177 2.82 0.39 -1.10
C THR A 177 3.35 0.76 -2.48
N ASP A 178 2.44 0.99 -3.37
CA ASP A 178 2.69 1.34 -4.76
C ASP A 178 2.94 2.84 -4.95
N HIS A 179 2.23 3.69 -4.22
CA HIS A 179 2.37 5.15 -4.23
C HIS A 179 1.79 5.78 -2.97
N GLY A 180 2.07 7.06 -2.78
CA GLY A 180 1.33 7.93 -1.89
C GLY A 180 0.32 8.77 -2.67
N PHE A 181 -0.15 9.87 -2.08
CA PHE A 181 -1.13 10.76 -2.68
C PHE A 181 -1.01 12.17 -2.17
N TYR A 182 -1.52 13.11 -2.95
CA TYR A 182 -1.66 14.52 -2.59
C TYR A 182 -3.14 14.85 -2.37
N ILE A 183 -3.42 15.67 -1.36
CA ILE A 183 -4.74 16.17 -1.05
C ILE A 183 -4.80 17.66 -1.32
N ASN A 184 -5.78 18.10 -2.10
CA ASN A 184 -6.17 19.51 -2.24
C ASN A 184 -7.56 19.72 -1.65
N ALA A 185 -7.61 20.25 -0.43
CA ALA A 185 -8.88 20.51 0.25
C ALA A 185 -9.60 21.75 -0.25
N HIS A 186 -8.89 22.66 -0.91
CA HIS A 186 -9.41 23.96 -1.33
C HIS A 186 -8.98 24.26 -2.77
N ALA A 187 -9.79 23.83 -3.73
CA ALA A 187 -9.53 24.14 -5.13
C ALA A 187 -9.59 25.65 -5.38
N GLY A 188 -8.59 26.19 -6.05
CA GLY A 188 -8.44 27.60 -6.32
C GLY A 188 -7.84 27.91 -7.70
N PRO A 189 -7.73 29.18 -8.08
CA PRO A 189 -7.02 29.55 -9.29
C PRO A 189 -5.58 29.06 -9.30
N GLY A 190 -5.17 28.38 -10.39
CA GLY A 190 -3.83 27.80 -10.53
C GLY A 190 -3.71 26.33 -10.12
N ASP A 191 -4.77 25.71 -9.59
CA ASP A 191 -4.77 24.28 -9.27
C ASP A 191 -4.89 23.40 -10.52
N VAL A 192 -5.26 23.98 -11.64
CA VAL A 192 -5.30 23.31 -12.94
C VAL A 192 -4.30 23.96 -13.88
N VAL A 193 -3.50 23.14 -14.52
CA VAL A 193 -2.53 23.57 -15.52
C VAL A 193 -2.79 22.86 -16.85
N SER A 194 -2.46 23.56 -17.94
CA SER A 194 -2.49 22.95 -19.27
C SER A 194 -1.37 21.94 -19.42
N LYS A 195 -1.59 20.96 -20.30
CA LYS A 195 -0.51 20.11 -20.80
C LYS A 195 0.56 20.96 -21.47
N PRO A 196 1.82 20.45 -21.59
CA PRO A 196 2.85 21.17 -22.34
C PRO A 196 2.36 21.54 -23.74
N ASP A 197 2.64 22.76 -24.17
CA ASP A 197 2.18 23.32 -25.45
C ASP A 197 2.72 22.59 -26.67
N SER A 198 3.85 21.91 -26.52
CA SER A 198 4.55 21.20 -27.59
C SER A 198 4.50 19.70 -27.39
N GLY A 199 4.50 18.97 -28.52
CA GLY A 199 4.63 17.52 -28.53
C GLY A 199 3.31 16.75 -28.48
N THR A 200 3.41 15.46 -28.18
CA THR A 200 2.26 14.54 -28.10
C THR A 200 2.25 13.88 -26.73
N TRP A 201 1.23 14.19 -25.94
CA TRP A 201 1.10 13.76 -24.57
C TRP A 201 -0.18 12.95 -24.35
N LYS A 202 -0.03 11.78 -23.72
CA LYS A 202 -1.16 10.97 -23.24
C LYS A 202 -1.38 11.27 -21.76
N ASN A 203 -2.60 11.66 -21.43
CA ASN A 203 -3.01 11.81 -20.04
C ASN A 203 -3.30 10.41 -19.48
N LEU A 204 -2.48 9.99 -18.53
CA LEU A 204 -2.66 8.70 -17.86
C LEU A 204 -3.45 8.85 -16.55
N HIS A 205 -3.25 9.95 -15.88
CA HIS A 205 -3.90 10.30 -14.65
C HIS A 205 -3.91 11.83 -14.47
N SER A 206 -4.66 12.32 -13.50
CA SER A 206 -4.82 13.76 -13.26
C SER A 206 -3.51 14.53 -13.09
N ARG A 207 -2.40 13.87 -12.77
CA ARG A 207 -1.09 14.50 -12.51
C ARG A 207 0.07 13.94 -13.33
N CYS A 208 -0.17 13.08 -14.31
CA CYS A 208 0.92 12.54 -15.12
C CYS A 208 0.57 12.40 -16.60
N LEU A 209 1.56 12.66 -17.42
CA LEU A 209 1.53 12.46 -18.85
C LEU A 209 2.72 11.57 -19.25
N LEU A 210 2.51 10.72 -20.24
CA LEU A 210 3.59 10.04 -20.96
C LEU A 210 3.55 10.44 -22.44
N GLY A 211 4.70 10.67 -23.02
CA GLY A 211 4.73 11.11 -24.40
C GLY A 211 6.09 11.63 -24.86
N ASN A 212 6.05 12.73 -25.60
CA ASN A 212 7.23 13.42 -26.10
C ASN A 212 6.90 14.90 -26.35
N GLY A 213 7.76 15.81 -25.89
CA GLY A 213 7.62 17.26 -26.10
C GLY A 213 8.68 18.04 -25.33
N ALA A 214 8.49 19.35 -25.21
CA ALA A 214 9.35 20.22 -24.42
C ALA A 214 8.70 20.59 -23.09
N GLU A 215 9.54 20.86 -22.10
CA GLU A 215 9.07 21.45 -20.84
C GLU A 215 8.63 22.90 -21.05
N ASP A 216 7.81 23.40 -20.15
CA ASP A 216 7.38 24.79 -20.06
C ASP A 216 7.40 25.30 -18.61
N VAL A 217 6.83 26.50 -18.39
CA VAL A 217 6.82 27.11 -17.06
C VAL A 217 6.00 26.30 -16.05
N SER A 218 4.95 25.61 -16.49
CA SER A 218 4.01 24.88 -15.63
C SER A 218 4.31 23.39 -15.52
N ASN A 219 5.04 22.84 -16.48
CA ASN A 219 5.29 21.40 -16.61
C ASN A 219 6.76 21.07 -16.44
N PHE A 220 7.02 20.04 -15.62
CA PHE A 220 8.28 19.35 -15.54
C PHE A 220 8.27 18.20 -16.56
N VAL A 221 9.29 18.12 -17.39
CA VAL A 221 9.45 17.06 -18.38
C VAL A 221 10.81 16.40 -18.20
N VAL A 222 10.85 15.09 -18.20
CA VAL A 222 12.07 14.32 -18.01
C VAL A 222 12.08 13.09 -18.92
N THR A 223 13.27 12.62 -19.28
CA THR A 223 13.42 11.37 -20.02
C THR A 223 12.87 10.21 -19.20
N ALA A 224 12.07 9.35 -19.82
CA ALA A 224 11.41 8.24 -19.16
C ALA A 224 12.42 7.29 -18.45
N SER A 225 13.55 7.01 -19.10
CA SER A 225 14.62 6.18 -18.51
C SER A 225 15.25 6.78 -17.25
N ASP A 226 15.31 8.11 -17.12
CA ASP A 226 15.93 8.78 -15.96
C ASP A 226 15.07 8.64 -14.70
N VAL A 227 13.77 8.36 -14.88
CA VAL A 227 12.83 8.07 -13.81
C VAL A 227 12.43 6.59 -13.74
N GLY A 228 13.23 5.72 -14.36
CA GLY A 228 13.05 4.27 -14.28
C GLY A 228 11.90 3.70 -15.11
N ILE A 229 11.31 4.51 -16.00
CA ILE A 229 10.28 4.05 -16.94
C ILE A 229 10.96 3.38 -18.12
N LYS A 230 10.68 2.10 -18.36
CA LYS A 230 11.15 1.31 -19.50
C LYS A 230 9.97 0.99 -20.41
N GLY A 231 10.20 0.93 -21.72
CA GLY A 231 9.18 0.59 -22.71
C GLY A 231 9.05 1.61 -23.83
N SER A 232 7.85 1.82 -24.35
CA SER A 232 7.64 2.60 -25.57
C SER A 232 7.52 4.12 -25.38
N TYR A 233 7.54 4.62 -24.17
CA TYR A 233 7.45 6.05 -23.89
C TYR A 233 8.84 6.68 -23.72
N ASN A 234 9.04 7.85 -24.35
CA ASN A 234 10.31 8.56 -24.30
C ASN A 234 10.43 9.51 -23.10
N GLN A 235 9.31 10.11 -22.69
CA GLN A 235 9.31 11.14 -21.66
C GLN A 235 8.11 10.97 -20.72
N PHE A 236 8.33 11.40 -19.48
CA PHE A 236 7.33 11.61 -18.44
C PHE A 236 7.18 13.10 -18.19
N ALA A 237 5.95 13.57 -18.01
CA ALA A 237 5.66 14.94 -17.59
C ALA A 237 4.67 14.98 -16.45
N CYS A 238 4.84 15.96 -15.56
CA CYS A 238 3.91 16.27 -14.48
C CYS A 238 3.91 17.77 -14.19
N PRO A 239 2.90 18.30 -13.51
CA PRO A 239 2.91 19.69 -13.06
C PRO A 239 4.10 20.00 -12.15
N ARG A 240 4.72 21.18 -12.31
CA ARG A 240 5.81 21.62 -11.42
C ARG A 240 5.32 21.94 -10.00
N SER A 241 4.05 22.28 -9.88
CA SER A 241 3.38 22.57 -8.61
C SER A 241 2.51 21.40 -8.16
N LEU A 242 1.74 21.62 -7.10
CA LEU A 242 0.71 20.68 -6.64
C LEU A 242 -0.60 20.81 -7.46
N SER A 243 -0.53 21.31 -8.69
CA SER A 243 -1.65 21.41 -9.63
C SER A 243 -1.94 20.05 -10.30
N ALA A 244 -3.06 19.98 -11.02
CA ALA A 244 -3.46 18.83 -11.81
C ALA A 244 -3.79 19.24 -13.26
N TYR A 245 -3.92 18.27 -14.15
CA TYR A 245 -4.36 18.47 -15.53
C TYR A 245 -5.89 18.43 -15.68
N SER A 246 -6.63 18.18 -14.59
CA SER A 246 -8.10 18.12 -14.58
C SER A 246 -8.66 18.77 -13.33
N GLU A 247 -9.87 19.32 -13.46
CA GLU A 247 -10.61 19.95 -12.38
C GLU A 247 -11.42 18.96 -11.54
N GLY A 248 -11.88 19.40 -10.36
CA GLY A 248 -12.96 18.78 -9.62
C GLY A 248 -12.55 17.61 -8.74
N GLN A 249 -11.26 17.38 -8.55
CA GLN A 249 -10.75 16.35 -7.64
C GLN A 249 -10.11 17.00 -6.41
N SER A 250 -10.15 16.30 -5.29
CA SER A 250 -9.44 16.68 -4.04
C SER A 250 -8.36 15.68 -3.65
N TYR A 251 -8.31 14.54 -4.32
CA TYR A 251 -7.38 13.44 -4.11
C TYR A 251 -6.64 13.16 -5.41
N PHE A 252 -5.32 13.17 -5.37
CA PHE A 252 -4.48 13.07 -6.55
C PHE A 252 -3.29 12.15 -6.31
N HIS A 253 -2.96 11.37 -7.33
CA HIS A 253 -1.70 10.65 -7.46
C HIS A 253 -1.28 10.59 -8.95
N GLY A 254 -0.13 9.99 -9.24
CA GLY A 254 0.39 9.87 -10.62
C GLY A 254 1.59 10.76 -10.89
N GLY A 255 1.73 11.87 -10.18
CA GLY A 255 2.82 12.83 -10.34
C GLY A 255 4.08 12.49 -9.56
N ALA A 256 4.98 13.48 -9.48
CA ALA A 256 6.31 13.34 -8.87
C ALA A 256 6.47 14.16 -7.57
N SER A 257 5.38 14.55 -6.90
CA SER A 257 5.50 15.22 -5.60
C SER A 257 6.02 14.25 -4.52
N LEU A 258 6.61 14.80 -3.46
CA LEU A 258 7.05 13.98 -2.32
C LEU A 258 5.90 13.17 -1.72
N GLN A 259 4.70 13.75 -1.67
CA GLN A 259 3.51 13.11 -1.13
C GLN A 259 3.07 11.89 -1.95
N GLU A 260 3.36 11.88 -3.25
CA GLU A 260 3.03 10.79 -4.17
C GLU A 260 4.14 9.76 -4.26
N CYS A 261 5.41 10.20 -4.19
CA CYS A 261 6.57 9.35 -4.49
C CYS A 261 7.30 8.82 -3.26
N LEU A 262 7.30 9.55 -2.13
CA LEU A 262 7.93 9.07 -0.92
C LEU A 262 7.00 8.09 -0.21
N VAL A 263 7.40 6.83 -0.14
CA VAL A 263 6.58 5.75 0.38
C VAL A 263 7.28 4.97 1.48
N PRO A 264 6.53 4.42 2.47
CA PRO A 264 7.10 3.61 3.52
C PRO A 264 7.34 2.17 3.07
N VAL A 265 8.40 1.58 3.58
CA VAL A 265 8.58 0.13 3.64
C VAL A 265 8.76 -0.23 5.10
N ILE A 266 7.83 -0.99 5.66
CA ILE A 266 7.86 -1.38 7.06
C ILE A 266 8.16 -2.86 7.15
N THR A 267 9.17 -3.23 7.93
CA THR A 267 9.49 -4.63 8.22
C THR A 267 9.26 -4.88 9.70
N VAL A 268 8.41 -5.83 10.02
CA VAL A 268 8.19 -6.33 11.38
C VAL A 268 8.82 -7.71 11.50
N LYS A 269 9.77 -7.87 12.39
CA LYS A 269 10.32 -9.16 12.79
C LYS A 269 9.70 -9.54 14.12
N PHE A 270 8.93 -10.62 14.15
CA PHE A 270 8.35 -11.11 15.39
C PHE A 270 9.46 -11.64 16.31
N LYS A 271 9.24 -11.54 17.60
CA LYS A 271 10.11 -12.18 18.59
C LYS A 271 9.95 -13.67 18.43
N GLU A 272 11.06 -14.41 18.44
CA GLU A 272 10.98 -15.86 18.56
C GLU A 272 10.14 -16.17 19.80
N SER A 273 9.06 -16.92 19.60
CA SER A 273 8.27 -17.42 20.72
C SER A 273 9.21 -18.29 21.55
N LYS A 274 9.74 -17.73 22.64
CA LYS A 274 10.32 -18.56 23.69
C LYS A 274 9.24 -19.56 24.07
N GLU A 275 9.61 -20.86 24.05
CA GLU A 275 8.83 -22.01 24.43
C GLU A 275 7.64 -21.69 25.34
N ASN A 276 6.48 -22.28 24.99
CA ASN A 276 5.24 -22.32 25.77
C ASN A 276 5.43 -21.95 27.25
N ILE A 277 5.42 -20.65 27.55
CA ILE A 277 5.02 -20.21 28.87
C ILE A 277 3.51 -20.45 28.86
N GLU A 278 3.06 -21.49 29.55
CA GLU A 278 1.63 -21.66 29.84
C GLU A 278 1.10 -20.30 30.28
N PRO A 279 0.04 -19.80 29.66
CA PRO A 279 -0.51 -18.51 30.06
C PRO A 279 -0.84 -18.59 31.55
N GLU A 280 -0.20 -17.76 32.37
CA GLU A 280 -0.60 -17.59 33.76
C GLU A 280 -2.11 -17.32 33.75
N LYS A 281 -2.87 -18.26 34.28
CA LYS A 281 -4.30 -18.11 34.42
C LYS A 281 -4.56 -17.03 35.47
N TYR A 282 -4.76 -15.80 34.99
CA TYR A 282 -5.23 -14.75 35.86
C TYR A 282 -6.67 -15.07 36.29
N GLN A 283 -6.85 -15.33 37.58
CA GLN A 283 -8.21 -15.37 38.17
C GLN A 283 -8.65 -13.93 38.38
N VAL A 284 -9.53 -13.47 37.51
CA VAL A 284 -10.19 -12.16 37.69
C VAL A 284 -11.40 -12.38 38.61
N GLY A 285 -11.25 -12.01 39.88
CA GLY A 285 -12.36 -11.94 40.83
C GLY A 285 -13.15 -10.65 40.62
N LEU A 286 -14.35 -10.72 40.04
CA LEU A 286 -15.28 -9.58 39.99
C LEU A 286 -16.05 -9.54 41.31
N THR A 287 -15.69 -8.60 42.20
CA THR A 287 -16.48 -8.31 43.39
C THR A 287 -17.48 -7.20 43.02
N TYR A 288 -18.73 -7.57 42.88
CA TYR A 288 -19.80 -6.61 42.61
C TYR A 288 -20.46 -6.18 43.94
N ASN A 289 -20.17 -4.96 44.39
CA ASN A 289 -20.90 -4.36 45.50
C ASN A 289 -22.14 -3.67 44.92
N CYS A 290 -23.26 -4.40 44.86
CA CYS A 290 -24.55 -3.83 44.54
C CYS A 290 -25.11 -3.11 45.80
N LEU A 291 -24.96 -1.79 45.84
CA LEU A 291 -25.75 -0.97 46.73
C LEU A 291 -27.16 -0.85 46.12
N LEU A 292 -28.03 -1.76 46.50
CA LEU A 292 -29.46 -1.60 46.27
C LEU A 292 -29.93 -0.37 47.05
N TYR A 293 -30.10 0.75 46.37
CA TYR A 293 -30.90 1.86 46.87
C TYR A 293 -32.37 1.42 46.84
N THR A 294 -32.86 0.93 47.94
CA THR A 294 -34.31 0.86 48.19
C THR A 294 -34.79 2.28 48.52
N SER A 295 -35.34 2.98 47.53
CA SER A 295 -36.16 4.16 47.83
C SER A 295 -37.36 3.75 48.67
N PRO A 296 -37.63 4.43 49.79
CA PRO A 296 -38.86 4.18 50.53
C PRO A 296 -40.05 4.58 49.65
N SER A 297 -41.00 3.67 49.51
CA SER A 297 -42.29 3.93 48.85
C SER A 297 -43.06 4.97 49.64
N PRO A 298 -43.59 6.02 49.00
CA PRO A 298 -44.51 6.93 49.67
C PRO A 298 -45.89 6.30 49.69
N ARG A 299 -46.21 5.59 50.79
CA ARG A 299 -47.60 5.33 51.19
C ARG A 299 -47.70 5.44 52.69
N ASP A 300 -48.71 6.20 53.04
CA ASP A 300 -49.39 6.35 54.31
C ASP A 300 -49.02 7.56 55.17
N SER A 301 -49.72 8.64 54.87
CA SER A 301 -50.55 9.41 55.79
C SER A 301 -51.44 10.36 55.01
#